data_9e3c70e9194917cfe9b28867cf535c5a
#
_entry.id   9e3c70e9194917cfe9b28867cf535c5a
#
_cell.length_a   1.000
_cell.length_b   1.000
_cell.length_c   1.000
_cell.angle_alpha   90.00
_cell.angle_beta   90.00
_cell.angle_gamma   90.00
#
_symmetry.space_group_name_H-M   'P 1'
#
loop_
_entity.id
_entity.type
_entity.pdbx_description
1 polymer ?
#
loop_
_entity_poly.entity_id
_entity_poly.type
_entity_poly.pdbx_seq_one_letter_code
_entity_poly.pdbx_strand_id
1 'polypeptide(L)'
;GSSAAVFDKAKLLWLNAHYIKESSPARLAVILNAFLERRGHADLDLDYLARIVPLLQARAQTMEEMAQKAECFVTADAALVYDMAAVKKFFTDDVRGHLARLREILAGLCCFNHASMEAAVQGYLDERELKFKLIAQPLRVSITGSTASPGLFETMEVMGRDRVLARLDRALSL
;
A
#
# COMPACT_ATOMS: atom_id res chain seq x y z
N GLY A 1 38.87 22.99 25.35
CA GLY A 1 38.01 23.37 24.28
C GLY A 1 37.01 22.26 23.98
N SER A 2 35.73 22.39 24.38
CA SER A 2 34.68 21.49 23.96
C SER A 2 34.35 21.81 22.50
N SER A 3 34.75 20.94 21.57
CA SER A 3 34.23 21.04 20.22
C SER A 3 32.70 20.82 20.27
N ALA A 4 31.94 21.81 19.81
CA ALA A 4 30.50 21.68 19.68
C ALA A 4 30.22 20.45 18.80
N ALA A 5 29.49 19.50 19.31
CA ALA A 5 29.08 18.33 18.53
C ALA A 5 28.26 18.84 17.34
N VAL A 6 28.82 18.73 16.14
CA VAL A 6 28.10 19.06 14.91
C VAL A 6 26.98 18.03 14.77
N PHE A 7 25.74 18.50 14.81
CA PHE A 7 24.55 17.68 14.62
C PHE A 7 24.52 17.15 13.17
N ASP A 8 24.87 15.89 12.99
CA ASP A 8 24.83 15.21 11.69
C ASP A 8 23.43 14.59 11.47
N LYS A 9 22.60 15.32 10.77
CA LYS A 9 21.23 14.88 10.44
C LYS A 9 21.20 13.57 9.63
N ALA A 10 22.17 13.38 8.73
CA ALA A 10 22.24 12.18 7.89
C ALA A 10 22.55 10.95 8.75
N LYS A 11 23.49 11.07 9.69
CA LYS A 11 23.84 10.01 10.64
C LYS A 11 22.67 9.66 11.56
N LEU A 12 21.90 10.66 12.01
CA LEU A 12 20.72 10.45 12.85
C LEU A 12 19.62 9.72 12.07
N LEU A 13 19.35 10.12 10.83
CA LEU A 13 18.38 9.44 9.97
C LEU A 13 18.77 8.00 9.67
N TRP A 14 20.05 7.77 9.40
CA TRP A 14 20.58 6.42 9.20
C TRP A 14 20.39 5.55 10.45
N LEU A 15 20.72 6.08 11.62
CA LEU A 15 20.57 5.37 12.89
C LEU A 15 19.09 5.03 13.16
N ASN A 16 18.21 5.99 12.92
CA ASN A 16 16.76 5.82 13.10
C ASN A 16 16.21 4.75 12.14
N ALA A 17 16.60 4.79 10.87
CA ALA A 17 16.23 3.76 9.88
C ALA A 17 16.73 2.37 10.30
N HIS A 18 17.94 2.26 10.86
CA HIS A 18 18.48 1.02 11.38
C HIS A 18 17.60 0.48 12.54
N TYR A 19 17.26 1.32 13.52
CA TYR A 19 16.38 0.90 14.63
C TYR A 19 15.00 0.49 14.15
N ILE A 20 14.41 1.18 13.18
CA ILE A 20 13.15 0.78 12.58
C ILE A 20 13.27 -0.62 11.98
N LYS A 21 14.32 -0.86 11.19
CA LYS A 21 14.55 -2.13 10.50
C LYS A 21 14.72 -3.31 11.46
N GLU A 22 15.40 -3.10 12.59
CA GLU A 22 15.73 -4.16 13.57
C GLU A 22 14.61 -4.37 14.62
N SER A 23 13.63 -3.46 14.69
CA SER A 23 12.54 -3.56 15.66
C SER A 23 11.50 -4.58 15.23
N SER A 24 10.85 -5.26 16.22
CA SER A 24 9.75 -6.17 15.92
C SER A 24 8.53 -5.43 15.35
N PRO A 25 7.77 -6.05 14.45
CA PRO A 25 6.54 -5.49 13.90
C PRO A 25 5.53 -5.09 14.98
N ALA A 26 5.36 -5.88 16.02
CA ALA A 26 4.44 -5.60 17.12
C ALA A 26 4.83 -4.31 17.88
N ARG A 27 6.12 -4.12 18.16
CA ARG A 27 6.62 -2.89 18.79
C ARG A 27 6.39 -1.67 17.90
N LEU A 28 6.71 -1.78 16.62
CA LEU A 28 6.50 -0.69 15.68
C LEU A 28 5.03 -0.38 15.46
N ALA A 29 4.14 -1.38 15.50
CA ALA A 29 2.70 -1.17 15.40
C ALA A 29 2.17 -0.25 16.51
N VAL A 30 2.60 -0.43 17.75
CA VAL A 30 2.22 0.44 18.88
C VAL A 30 2.69 1.88 18.65
N ILE A 31 3.93 2.06 18.19
CA ILE A 31 4.48 3.39 17.90
C ILE A 31 3.74 4.00 16.70
N LEU A 32 3.54 3.23 15.64
CA LEU A 32 2.83 3.65 14.43
C LEU A 32 1.40 4.10 14.74
N ASN A 33 0.69 3.37 15.61
CA ASN A 33 -0.65 3.75 16.05
C ASN A 33 -0.69 5.18 16.61
N ALA A 34 0.25 5.53 17.50
CA ALA A 34 0.31 6.87 18.08
C ALA A 34 0.60 7.97 17.02
N PHE A 35 1.32 7.66 15.95
CA PHE A 35 1.53 8.58 14.83
C PHE A 35 0.29 8.71 13.96
N LEU A 36 -0.41 7.62 13.70
CA LEU A 36 -1.65 7.60 12.92
C LEU A 36 -2.80 8.30 13.66
N GLU A 37 -2.91 8.15 14.99
CA GLU A 37 -3.88 8.89 15.81
C GLU A 37 -3.71 10.40 15.67
N ARG A 38 -2.47 10.90 15.70
CA ARG A 38 -2.18 12.34 15.47
C ARG A 38 -2.56 12.81 14.06
N ARG A 39 -2.67 11.90 13.12
CA ARG A 39 -3.09 12.15 11.73
C ARG A 39 -4.60 11.94 11.53
N GLY A 40 -5.34 11.68 12.62
CA GLY A 40 -6.81 11.57 12.61
C GLY A 40 -7.36 10.15 12.42
N HIS A 41 -6.51 9.12 12.50
CA HIS A 41 -6.93 7.72 12.46
C HIS A 41 -7.02 7.18 13.88
N ALA A 42 -8.21 6.88 14.37
CA ALA A 42 -8.45 6.34 15.70
C ALA A 42 -8.90 4.87 15.64
N ASP A 43 -8.86 4.22 16.79
CA ASP A 43 -9.39 2.85 17.00
C ASP A 43 -8.84 1.80 16.02
N LEU A 44 -7.54 1.90 15.70
CA LEU A 44 -6.87 0.98 14.79
C LEU A 44 -6.52 -0.34 15.49
N ASP A 45 -6.73 -1.44 14.79
CA ASP A 45 -6.31 -2.77 15.23
C ASP A 45 -4.77 -2.91 15.16
N LEU A 46 -4.13 -3.12 16.31
CA LEU A 46 -2.68 -3.27 16.41
C LEU A 46 -2.17 -4.51 15.67
N ASP A 47 -2.93 -5.60 15.62
CA ASP A 47 -2.56 -6.79 14.86
C ASP A 47 -2.59 -6.52 13.36
N TYR A 48 -3.54 -5.71 12.91
CA TYR A 48 -3.55 -5.22 11.52
C TYR A 48 -2.36 -4.33 11.22
N LEU A 49 -2.03 -3.38 12.10
CA LEU A 49 -0.84 -2.54 11.95
C LEU A 49 0.45 -3.37 11.95
N ALA A 50 0.55 -4.40 12.80
CA ALA A 50 1.70 -5.30 12.82
C ALA A 50 1.89 -6.07 11.52
N ARG A 51 0.81 -6.32 10.75
CA ARG A 51 0.89 -6.92 9.39
C ARG A 51 1.32 -5.91 8.32
N ILE A 52 0.99 -4.63 8.50
CA ILE A 52 1.40 -3.54 7.60
C ILE A 52 2.88 -3.21 7.76
N VAL A 53 3.38 -3.19 8.99
CA VAL A 53 4.75 -2.77 9.33
C VAL A 53 5.83 -3.43 8.46
N PRO A 54 5.87 -4.76 8.25
CA PRO A 54 6.91 -5.39 7.44
C PRO A 54 6.99 -4.87 6.01
N LEU A 55 5.88 -4.44 5.43
CA LEU A 55 5.82 -3.86 4.08
C LEU A 55 6.50 -2.48 4.02
N LEU A 56 6.58 -1.79 5.15
CA LEU A 56 7.05 -0.40 5.26
C LEU A 56 8.44 -0.26 5.88
N GLN A 57 8.90 -1.23 6.69
CA GLN A 57 10.14 -1.14 7.45
C GLN A 57 11.38 -0.81 6.59
N ALA A 58 11.50 -1.44 5.42
CA ALA A 58 12.63 -1.19 4.51
C ALA A 58 12.49 0.12 3.71
N ARG A 59 11.34 0.81 3.84
CA ARG A 59 10.96 1.97 3.01
C ARG A 59 10.78 3.26 3.79
N ALA A 60 11.01 3.22 5.11
CA ALA A 60 10.83 4.36 6.00
C ALA A 60 12.10 4.61 6.81
N GLN A 61 12.55 5.85 6.86
CA GLN A 61 13.68 6.30 7.69
C GLN A 61 13.20 6.87 9.03
N THR A 62 11.93 7.24 9.13
CA THR A 62 11.30 7.76 10.35
C THR A 62 9.92 7.15 10.56
N MET A 63 9.42 7.18 11.81
CA MET A 63 8.05 6.74 12.09
C MET A 63 7.00 7.65 11.46
N GLU A 64 7.30 8.94 11.29
CA GLU A 64 6.44 9.88 10.56
C GLU A 64 6.29 9.48 9.08
N GLU A 65 7.40 9.12 8.44
CA GLU A 65 7.41 8.62 7.07
C GLU A 65 6.68 7.27 6.96
N MET A 66 6.83 6.39 7.96
CA MET A 66 6.10 5.13 8.02
C MET A 66 4.59 5.38 8.15
N ALA A 67 4.17 6.30 9.01
CA ALA A 67 2.77 6.67 9.20
C ALA A 67 2.16 7.23 7.91
N GLN A 68 2.86 8.12 7.23
CA GLN A 68 2.43 8.64 5.92
C GLN A 68 2.21 7.53 4.89
N LYS A 69 3.14 6.57 4.81
CA LYS A 69 3.02 5.42 3.90
C LYS A 69 1.92 4.43 4.33
N ALA A 70 1.62 4.37 5.63
CA ALA A 70 0.59 3.50 6.18
C ALA A 70 -0.84 4.04 5.96
N GLU A 71 -1.02 5.34 5.69
CA GLU A 71 -2.35 5.95 5.56
C GLU A 71 -3.25 5.24 4.56
N CYS A 72 -2.72 4.80 3.42
CA CYS A 72 -3.52 4.09 2.42
C CYS A 72 -4.11 2.78 2.96
N PHE A 73 -3.53 2.18 4.01
CA PHE A 73 -4.05 0.95 4.63
C PHE A 73 -5.15 1.22 5.65
N VAL A 74 -5.16 2.37 6.28
CA VAL A 74 -6.06 2.69 7.40
C VAL A 74 -7.18 3.68 7.02
N THR A 75 -7.01 4.43 5.93
CA THR A 75 -8.04 5.32 5.41
C THR A 75 -9.28 4.54 5.00
N ALA A 76 -10.46 5.02 5.41
CA ALA A 76 -11.75 4.44 4.97
C ALA A 76 -11.84 4.44 3.44
N ASP A 77 -12.42 3.38 2.86
CA ASP A 77 -12.42 3.20 1.41
C ASP A 77 -13.14 4.35 0.68
N ALA A 78 -14.19 4.90 1.27
CA ALA A 78 -14.91 6.07 0.74
C ALA A 78 -14.09 7.38 0.82
N ALA A 79 -13.12 7.47 1.73
CA ALA A 79 -12.29 8.66 1.95
C ALA A 79 -10.93 8.60 1.21
N LEU A 80 -10.63 7.50 0.53
CA LEU A 80 -9.36 7.37 -0.21
C LEU A 80 -9.26 8.48 -1.26
N VAL A 81 -8.18 9.24 -1.22
CA VAL A 81 -7.88 10.29 -2.20
C VAL A 81 -7.05 9.71 -3.32
N TYR A 82 -7.45 9.98 -4.55
CA TYR A 82 -6.75 9.51 -5.75
C TYR A 82 -5.84 10.60 -6.34
N ASP A 83 -4.65 10.19 -6.76
CA ASP A 83 -3.82 11.00 -7.65
C ASP A 83 -4.51 11.12 -9.02
N MET A 84 -5.20 12.23 -9.24
CA MET A 84 -5.98 12.47 -10.46
C MET A 84 -5.12 12.58 -11.73
N ALA A 85 -3.83 12.95 -11.59
CA ALA A 85 -2.90 12.93 -12.71
C ALA A 85 -2.60 11.48 -13.12
N ALA A 86 -2.43 10.59 -12.15
CA ALA A 86 -2.25 9.16 -12.39
C ALA A 86 -3.53 8.52 -12.96
N VAL A 87 -4.71 8.87 -12.44
CA VAL A 87 -6.00 8.42 -12.99
C VAL A 87 -6.11 8.82 -14.46
N LYS A 88 -5.93 10.09 -14.78
CA LYS A 88 -5.99 10.57 -16.17
C LYS A 88 -4.99 9.86 -17.10
N LYS A 89 -3.81 9.53 -16.57
CA LYS A 89 -2.75 8.88 -17.35
C LYS A 89 -3.01 7.41 -17.60
N PHE A 90 -3.53 6.68 -16.61
CA PHE A 90 -3.55 5.22 -16.62
C PHE A 90 -4.94 4.61 -16.85
N PHE A 91 -6.04 5.34 -16.61
CA PHE A 91 -7.41 4.80 -16.67
C PHE A 91 -8.04 5.08 -18.03
N THR A 92 -7.45 4.55 -19.09
CA THR A 92 -8.08 4.55 -20.42
C THR A 92 -9.28 3.60 -20.43
N ASP A 93 -10.20 3.73 -21.40
CA ASP A 93 -11.38 2.87 -21.52
C ASP A 93 -11.01 1.39 -21.60
N ASP A 94 -9.95 1.05 -22.35
CA ASP A 94 -9.42 -0.30 -22.46
C ASP A 94 -8.93 -0.83 -21.10
N VAL A 95 -8.14 -0.04 -20.38
CA VAL A 95 -7.64 -0.40 -19.04
C VAL A 95 -8.78 -0.54 -18.03
N ARG A 96 -9.82 0.30 -18.09
CA ARG A 96 -11.02 0.15 -17.25
C ARG A 96 -11.70 -1.20 -17.50
N GLY A 97 -11.81 -1.63 -18.76
CA GLY A 97 -12.33 -2.95 -19.10
C GLY A 97 -11.53 -4.09 -18.48
N HIS A 98 -10.20 -3.98 -18.51
CA HIS A 98 -9.30 -4.95 -17.86
C HIS A 98 -9.44 -4.93 -16.34
N LEU A 99 -9.51 -3.76 -15.70
CA LEU A 99 -9.70 -3.64 -14.25
C LEU A 99 -11.04 -4.23 -13.79
N ALA A 100 -12.12 -3.98 -14.54
CA ALA A 100 -13.44 -4.56 -14.25
C ALA A 100 -13.38 -6.10 -14.30
N ARG A 101 -12.74 -6.66 -15.31
CA ARG A 101 -12.57 -8.12 -15.41
C ARG A 101 -11.68 -8.69 -14.31
N LEU A 102 -10.58 -8.03 -13.98
CA LEU A 102 -9.72 -8.43 -12.87
C LEU A 102 -10.46 -8.37 -11.53
N ARG A 103 -11.31 -7.37 -11.34
CA ARG A 103 -12.17 -7.29 -10.15
C ARG A 103 -13.06 -8.53 -9.98
N GLU A 104 -13.67 -9.02 -11.06
CA GLU A 104 -14.48 -10.26 -11.04
C GLU A 104 -13.64 -11.50 -10.72
N ILE A 105 -12.45 -11.61 -11.35
CA ILE A 105 -11.52 -12.71 -11.11
C ILE A 105 -11.09 -12.74 -9.65
N LEU A 106 -10.68 -11.59 -9.10
CA LEU A 106 -10.26 -11.46 -7.72
C LEU A 106 -11.38 -11.78 -6.73
N ALA A 107 -12.62 -11.39 -7.06
CA ALA A 107 -13.80 -11.71 -6.23
C ALA A 107 -14.05 -13.22 -6.16
N GLY A 108 -13.79 -13.95 -7.23
CA GLY A 108 -14.01 -15.41 -7.33
C GLY A 108 -12.90 -16.29 -6.75
N LEU A 109 -11.79 -15.72 -6.26
CA LEU A 109 -10.70 -16.52 -5.71
C LEU A 109 -11.12 -17.27 -4.43
N CYS A 110 -10.79 -18.55 -4.33
CA CYS A 110 -10.99 -19.30 -3.08
C CYS A 110 -10.11 -18.75 -1.95
N CYS A 111 -8.83 -18.50 -2.24
CA CYS A 111 -7.87 -17.93 -1.31
C CYS A 111 -7.42 -16.55 -1.79
N PHE A 112 -7.44 -15.56 -0.89
CA PHE A 112 -7.03 -14.19 -1.21
C PHE A 112 -5.64 -13.94 -0.60
N ASN A 113 -4.62 -14.51 -1.20
CA ASN A 113 -3.21 -14.36 -0.83
C ASN A 113 -2.38 -13.95 -2.04
N HIS A 114 -1.13 -13.52 -1.81
CA HIS A 114 -0.20 -13.08 -2.84
C HIS A 114 -0.15 -14.06 -4.04
N ALA A 115 0.16 -15.32 -3.76
CA ALA A 115 0.37 -16.32 -4.83
C ALA A 115 -0.88 -16.55 -5.69
N SER A 116 -2.05 -16.64 -5.06
CA SER A 116 -3.32 -16.87 -5.76
C SER A 116 -3.72 -15.65 -6.60
N MET A 117 -3.54 -14.44 -6.09
CA MET A 117 -3.83 -13.22 -6.82
C MET A 117 -2.87 -13.02 -8.01
N GLU A 118 -1.56 -13.21 -7.77
CA GLU A 118 -0.55 -13.10 -8.82
C GLU A 118 -0.80 -14.10 -9.95
N ALA A 119 -1.05 -15.39 -9.62
CA ALA A 119 -1.35 -16.42 -10.61
C ALA A 119 -2.61 -16.11 -11.41
N ALA A 120 -3.69 -15.62 -10.76
CA ALA A 120 -4.93 -15.30 -11.44
C ALA A 120 -4.79 -14.08 -12.38
N VAL A 121 -4.08 -13.06 -11.93
CA VAL A 121 -3.79 -11.87 -12.75
C VAL A 121 -2.90 -12.26 -13.93
N GLN A 122 -1.84 -13.04 -13.70
CA GLN A 122 -0.94 -13.48 -14.76
C GLN A 122 -1.67 -14.35 -15.79
N GLY A 123 -2.49 -15.31 -15.34
CA GLY A 123 -3.30 -16.14 -16.22
C GLY A 123 -4.23 -15.31 -17.12
N TYR A 124 -4.90 -14.30 -16.57
CA TYR A 124 -5.72 -13.37 -17.33
C TYR A 124 -4.93 -12.62 -18.41
N LEU A 125 -3.72 -12.16 -18.06
CA LEU A 125 -2.85 -11.43 -18.99
C LEU A 125 -2.32 -12.32 -20.10
N ASP A 126 -1.89 -13.54 -19.76
CA ASP A 126 -1.34 -14.51 -20.71
C ASP A 126 -2.37 -14.93 -21.76
N GLU A 127 -3.62 -15.18 -21.35
CA GLU A 127 -4.74 -15.47 -22.26
C GLU A 127 -4.98 -14.37 -23.31
N ARG A 128 -4.57 -13.13 -23.01
CA ARG A 128 -4.79 -11.94 -23.86
C ARG A 128 -3.53 -11.34 -24.45
N GLU A 129 -2.40 -12.01 -24.25
CA GLU A 129 -1.07 -11.55 -24.70
C GLU A 129 -0.72 -10.14 -24.17
N LEU A 130 -1.21 -9.80 -22.96
CA LEU A 130 -1.00 -8.51 -22.31
C LEU A 130 0.22 -8.56 -21.40
N LYS A 131 0.89 -7.41 -21.25
CA LYS A 131 2.01 -7.26 -20.32
C LYS A 131 1.52 -6.73 -18.96
N PHE A 132 2.05 -7.26 -17.86
CA PHE A 132 1.72 -6.85 -16.51
C PHE A 132 1.82 -5.33 -16.29
N LYS A 133 2.79 -4.65 -16.91
CA LYS A 133 2.96 -3.20 -16.79
C LYS A 133 1.74 -2.39 -17.23
N LEU A 134 0.86 -2.95 -18.08
CA LEU A 134 -0.36 -2.29 -18.54
C LEU A 134 -1.33 -2.05 -17.36
N ILE A 135 -1.43 -3.03 -16.46
CA ILE A 135 -2.39 -3.01 -15.36
C ILE A 135 -1.75 -2.74 -13.99
N ALA A 136 -0.43 -2.86 -13.86
CA ALA A 136 0.24 -2.75 -12.56
C ALA A 136 0.01 -1.38 -11.89
N GLN A 137 0.18 -0.30 -12.63
CA GLN A 137 -0.05 1.06 -12.08
C GLN A 137 -1.53 1.39 -11.93
N PRO A 138 -2.42 1.12 -12.91
CA PRO A 138 -3.86 1.30 -12.70
C PRO A 138 -4.40 0.54 -11.49
N LEU A 139 -4.00 -0.72 -11.32
CA LEU A 139 -4.42 -1.54 -10.18
C LEU A 139 -3.88 -0.97 -8.85
N ARG A 140 -2.62 -0.53 -8.82
CA ARG A 140 -2.02 0.13 -7.66
C ARG A 140 -2.76 1.42 -7.28
N VAL A 141 -3.01 2.29 -8.26
CA VAL A 141 -3.75 3.55 -8.05
C VAL A 141 -5.16 3.27 -7.55
N SER A 142 -5.85 2.26 -8.11
CA SER A 142 -7.18 1.85 -7.66
C SER A 142 -7.21 1.52 -6.17
N ILE A 143 -6.17 0.84 -5.68
CA ILE A 143 -6.15 0.27 -4.33
C ILE A 143 -5.57 1.26 -3.30
N THR A 144 -4.55 2.05 -3.68
CA THR A 144 -3.81 2.91 -2.75
C THR A 144 -4.05 4.41 -2.97
N GLY A 145 -4.68 4.80 -4.06
CA GLY A 145 -4.82 6.19 -4.49
C GLY A 145 -3.55 6.78 -5.12
N SER A 146 -2.42 6.05 -5.12
CA SER A 146 -1.10 6.55 -5.50
C SER A 146 -0.36 5.58 -6.42
N THR A 147 0.61 6.10 -7.17
CA THR A 147 1.53 5.30 -7.99
C THR A 147 2.66 4.65 -7.18
N ALA A 148 2.84 5.05 -5.92
CA ALA A 148 3.86 4.55 -5.02
C ALA A 148 3.25 3.78 -3.84
N SER A 149 3.62 2.50 -3.70
CA SER A 149 3.24 1.65 -2.58
C SER A 149 4.28 0.54 -2.39
N PRO A 150 4.20 -0.29 -1.34
CA PRO A 150 4.88 -1.58 -1.28
C PRO A 150 4.52 -2.48 -2.47
N GLY A 151 4.97 -3.73 -2.47
CA GLY A 151 4.59 -4.72 -3.47
C GLY A 151 3.07 -4.77 -3.65
N LEU A 152 2.60 -4.86 -4.90
CA LEU A 152 1.17 -4.75 -5.21
C LEU A 152 0.35 -5.85 -4.53
N PHE A 153 0.75 -7.10 -4.73
CA PHE A 153 0.02 -8.26 -4.19
C PHE A 153 0.15 -8.39 -2.68
N GLU A 154 1.30 -8.02 -2.10
CA GLU A 154 1.50 -7.94 -0.65
C GLU A 154 0.58 -6.88 -0.03
N THR A 155 0.45 -5.73 -0.69
CA THR A 155 -0.47 -4.67 -0.28
C THR A 155 -1.91 -5.15 -0.30
N MET A 156 -2.33 -5.81 -1.39
CA MET A 156 -3.67 -6.37 -1.54
C MET A 156 -3.97 -7.46 -0.50
N GLU A 157 -3.02 -8.35 -0.22
CA GLU A 157 -3.17 -9.42 0.76
C GLU A 157 -3.41 -8.86 2.17
N VAL A 158 -2.61 -7.87 2.59
CA VAL A 158 -2.76 -7.22 3.91
C VAL A 158 -4.06 -6.44 4.00
N MET A 159 -4.48 -5.74 2.94
CA MET A 159 -5.76 -5.02 2.91
C MET A 159 -6.97 -5.95 2.99
N GLY A 160 -6.86 -7.14 2.44
CA GLY A 160 -7.94 -8.12 2.37
C GLY A 160 -8.91 -7.90 1.21
N ARG A 161 -9.66 -8.97 0.88
CA ARG A 161 -10.54 -9.04 -0.29
C ARG A 161 -11.56 -7.90 -0.33
N ASP A 162 -12.32 -7.73 0.74
CA ASP A 162 -13.47 -6.82 0.74
C ASP A 162 -13.04 -5.37 0.45
N ARG A 163 -11.97 -4.93 1.08
CA ARG A 163 -11.40 -3.60 0.86
C ARG A 163 -10.84 -3.43 -0.55
N VAL A 164 -10.12 -4.43 -1.05
CA VAL A 164 -9.58 -4.39 -2.42
C VAL A 164 -10.69 -4.28 -3.45
N LEU A 165 -11.76 -5.07 -3.32
CA LEU A 165 -12.89 -5.04 -4.25
C LEU A 165 -13.66 -3.71 -4.15
N ALA A 166 -13.92 -3.21 -2.95
CA ALA A 166 -14.58 -1.91 -2.75
C ALA A 166 -13.80 -0.76 -3.39
N ARG A 167 -12.47 -0.76 -3.28
CA ARG A 167 -11.61 0.26 -3.88
C ARG A 167 -11.52 0.14 -5.39
N LEU A 168 -11.53 -1.07 -5.94
CA LEU A 168 -11.63 -1.29 -7.38
C LEU A 168 -12.96 -0.77 -7.92
N ASP A 169 -14.08 -1.09 -7.28
CA ASP A 169 -15.41 -0.60 -7.67
C ASP A 169 -15.46 0.93 -7.66
N ARG A 170 -14.88 1.56 -6.62
CA ARG A 170 -14.82 3.01 -6.53
C ARG A 170 -13.92 3.62 -7.62
N ALA A 171 -12.76 3.04 -7.88
CA ALA A 171 -11.84 3.52 -8.91
C ALA A 171 -12.45 3.41 -10.32
N LEU A 172 -13.25 2.39 -10.59
CA LEU A 172 -13.96 2.22 -11.86
C LEU A 172 -15.07 3.26 -12.06
N SER A 173 -15.56 3.89 -10.98
CA SER A 173 -16.56 4.94 -11.04
C SER A 173 -15.99 6.36 -11.19
N LEU A 174 -14.66 6.53 -11.17
CA LEU A 174 -13.98 7.80 -11.42
C LEU A 174 -14.04 8.18 -12.91
#